data_0008e77120e79c7f0b49a7a6165d62a7
#
_entry.id   0008e77120e79c7f0b49a7a6165d62a7
#
_cell.length_a   1.000
_cell.length_b   1.000
_cell.length_c   1.000
_cell.angle_alpha   90.00
_cell.angle_beta   90.00
_cell.angle_gamma   90.00
#
_symmetry.space_group_name_H-M   'P 1'
#
loop_
_entity.id
_entity.type
_entity.pdbx_description
1 polymer ?
#
loop_
_entity_poly.entity_id
_entity_poly.type
_entity_poly.pdbx_seq_one_letter_code
_entity_poly.pdbx_strand_id
1 'polypeptide(L)'
;MIRRLSCALLIMATAHLATADDERVWIFTGVPGDEEHHTDFEKTLGSLKSGLTSRLGVAPENLAIYYGPKEAGYAGEATRDNVLAAIKKIAAFTRDSPQTAHWIIFIGHAHGIRGGAQLNLPGADLNSMDLTTALGECNPAAPLNLIFTHTASAPFLRPLGMPGRVIITATAPGGMENETEFPAALADAISAPTADANKDGKLDATEIFLATRERVLGRYNAEKLIVREAALLDGDGDGRGTQRPAEADATAAAKQFFTLTAEGKNIE
;
A
#
# COMPACT_ATOMS: atom_id res chain seq x y z
N MET A 1 -58.65 2.48 -32.18
CA MET A 1 -57.89 3.26 -31.16
C MET A 1 -57.25 2.26 -30.23
N ILE A 2 -55.94 1.94 -30.45
CA ILE A 2 -55.16 0.99 -29.65
C ILE A 2 -54.17 1.80 -28.85
N ARG A 3 -54.37 1.88 -27.51
CA ARG A 3 -53.42 2.52 -26.57
C ARG A 3 -52.22 1.59 -26.35
N ARG A 4 -51.05 2.01 -26.77
CA ARG A 4 -49.78 1.35 -26.39
C ARG A 4 -49.39 1.79 -24.96
N LEU A 5 -49.42 0.86 -24.02
CA LEU A 5 -48.78 1.03 -22.72
C LEU A 5 -47.26 0.82 -22.93
N SER A 6 -46.49 1.90 -22.73
CA SER A 6 -45.04 1.81 -22.61
C SER A 6 -44.69 1.48 -21.15
N CYS A 7 -44.20 0.29 -20.91
CA CYS A 7 -43.65 -0.11 -19.62
C CYS A 7 -42.20 0.43 -19.55
N ALA A 8 -41.97 1.48 -18.78
CA ALA A 8 -40.64 1.96 -18.47
C ALA A 8 -40.01 1.06 -17.40
N LEU A 9 -39.00 0.28 -17.78
CA LEU A 9 -38.21 -0.54 -16.86
C LEU A 9 -37.24 0.38 -16.10
N LEU A 10 -37.53 0.66 -14.84
CA LEU A 10 -36.67 1.43 -13.96
C LEU A 10 -35.55 0.50 -13.47
N ILE A 11 -34.36 0.60 -14.07
CA ILE A 11 -33.15 -0.08 -13.59
C ILE A 11 -32.67 0.70 -12.36
N MET A 12 -32.99 0.21 -11.16
CA MET A 12 -32.34 0.69 -9.94
C MET A 12 -30.91 0.17 -9.94
N ALA A 13 -29.96 1.03 -10.23
CA ALA A 13 -28.57 0.80 -9.93
C ALA A 13 -28.42 0.85 -8.39
N THR A 14 -28.28 -0.32 -7.76
CA THR A 14 -27.88 -0.40 -6.36
C THR A 14 -26.41 0.01 -6.28
N ALA A 15 -26.15 1.26 -5.87
CA ALA A 15 -24.82 1.65 -5.43
C ALA A 15 -24.49 0.77 -4.22
N HIS A 16 -23.57 -0.19 -4.38
CA HIS A 16 -22.94 -0.85 -3.24
C HIS A 16 -22.12 0.24 -2.53
N LEU A 17 -22.58 0.61 -1.35
CA LEU A 17 -21.76 1.33 -0.40
C LEU A 17 -20.70 0.33 0.05
N ALA A 18 -19.44 0.53 -0.34
CA ALA A 18 -18.31 -0.21 0.22
C ALA A 18 -18.41 -0.08 1.75
N THR A 19 -18.51 -1.21 2.42
CA THR A 19 -18.50 -1.27 3.88
C THR A 19 -17.04 -1.46 4.32
N ALA A 20 -16.69 -1.07 5.53
CA ALA A 20 -15.33 -1.19 6.08
C ALA A 20 -14.78 -2.64 6.14
N ASP A 21 -15.59 -3.62 5.76
CA ASP A 21 -15.24 -5.05 5.72
C ASP A 21 -14.61 -5.50 4.39
N ASP A 22 -14.44 -4.58 3.43
CA ASP A 22 -14.07 -4.95 2.05
C ASP A 22 -12.57 -4.77 1.73
N GLU A 23 -11.76 -4.14 2.59
CA GLU A 23 -10.33 -3.97 2.34
C GLU A 23 -9.52 -5.14 2.93
N ARG A 24 -8.54 -5.61 2.14
CA ARG A 24 -7.55 -6.60 2.57
C ARG A 24 -6.16 -6.03 2.55
N VAL A 25 -5.44 -6.21 3.65
CA VAL A 25 -4.08 -5.68 3.81
C VAL A 25 -3.09 -6.83 3.95
N TRP A 26 -2.02 -6.75 3.16
CA TRP A 26 -0.92 -7.70 3.13
C TRP A 26 0.37 -6.95 3.39
N ILE A 27 1.10 -7.34 4.43
CA ILE A 27 2.39 -6.73 4.76
C ILE A 27 3.46 -7.81 4.63
N PHE A 28 4.49 -7.52 3.87
CA PHE A 28 5.66 -8.37 3.70
C PHE A 28 6.89 -7.63 4.19
N THR A 29 7.60 -8.19 5.17
CA THR A 29 8.86 -7.61 5.63
C THR A 29 10.05 -8.41 5.12
N GLY A 30 11.13 -7.70 4.80
CA GLY A 30 12.42 -8.32 4.52
C GLY A 30 13.13 -8.82 5.76
N VAL A 31 14.39 -9.20 5.58
CA VAL A 31 15.31 -9.55 6.68
C VAL A 31 15.73 -8.26 7.38
N PRO A 32 15.60 -8.14 8.70
CA PRO A 32 16.03 -6.93 9.42
C PRO A 32 17.55 -6.75 9.40
N GLY A 33 18.33 -7.82 9.38
CA GLY A 33 19.78 -7.78 9.33
C GLY A 33 20.45 -7.82 10.70
N ASP A 34 19.99 -7.01 11.64
CA ASP A 34 20.47 -6.95 13.02
C ASP A 34 19.34 -6.66 14.02
N GLU A 35 19.69 -6.53 15.32
CA GLU A 35 18.74 -6.36 16.42
C GLU A 35 18.11 -4.97 16.45
N GLU A 36 18.84 -3.94 16.01
CA GLU A 36 18.31 -2.58 15.93
C GLU A 36 17.19 -2.49 14.90
N HIS A 37 17.43 -2.98 13.69
CA HIS A 37 16.43 -3.04 12.62
C HIS A 37 15.28 -3.99 12.96
N HIS A 38 15.54 -5.09 13.67
CA HIS A 38 14.49 -5.97 14.16
C HIS A 38 13.53 -5.21 15.08
N THR A 39 14.08 -4.46 16.05
CA THR A 39 13.29 -3.64 16.96
C THR A 39 12.47 -2.58 16.22
N ASP A 40 13.05 -1.93 15.23
CA ASP A 40 12.37 -0.90 14.44
C ASP A 40 11.27 -1.49 13.54
N PHE A 41 11.48 -2.67 12.97
CA PHE A 41 10.45 -3.39 12.21
C PHE A 41 9.27 -3.77 13.11
N GLU A 42 9.54 -4.35 14.29
CA GLU A 42 8.49 -4.72 15.25
C GLU A 42 7.67 -3.50 15.69
N LYS A 43 8.33 -2.39 16.02
CA LYS A 43 7.68 -1.13 16.37
C LYS A 43 6.80 -0.61 15.22
N THR A 44 7.34 -0.60 14.02
CA THR A 44 6.62 -0.15 12.80
C THR A 44 5.41 -1.03 12.52
N LEU A 45 5.57 -2.36 12.58
CA LEU A 45 4.48 -3.32 12.39
C LEU A 45 3.41 -3.20 13.47
N GLY A 46 3.81 -3.01 14.74
CA GLY A 46 2.88 -2.79 15.85
C GLY A 46 2.02 -1.55 15.63
N SER A 47 2.64 -0.44 15.21
CA SER A 47 1.96 0.82 14.89
C SER A 47 1.05 0.68 13.67
N LEU A 48 1.52 0.06 12.58
CA LEU A 48 0.70 -0.22 11.39
C LEU A 48 -0.51 -1.08 11.72
N LYS A 49 -0.30 -2.20 12.43
CA LYS A 49 -1.37 -3.09 12.87
C LYS A 49 -2.42 -2.35 13.68
N SER A 50 -1.99 -1.57 14.67
CA SER A 50 -2.91 -0.77 15.50
C SER A 50 -3.69 0.25 14.66
N GLY A 51 -3.02 1.04 13.83
CA GLY A 51 -3.68 2.02 12.96
C GLY A 51 -4.67 1.39 11.99
N LEU A 52 -4.28 0.31 11.32
CA LEU A 52 -5.14 -0.41 10.38
C LEU A 52 -6.38 -0.99 11.04
N THR A 53 -6.24 -1.63 12.21
CA THR A 53 -7.37 -2.29 12.87
C THR A 53 -8.23 -1.32 13.66
N SER A 54 -7.65 -0.46 14.49
CA SER A 54 -8.41 0.40 15.41
C SER A 54 -8.96 1.63 14.71
N ARG A 55 -8.16 2.28 13.88
CA ARG A 55 -8.56 3.53 13.22
C ARG A 55 -9.23 3.31 11.87
N LEU A 56 -8.70 2.41 11.04
CA LEU A 56 -9.19 2.16 9.69
C LEU A 56 -10.17 0.98 9.61
N GLY A 57 -10.44 0.29 10.72
CA GLY A 57 -11.46 -0.75 10.80
C GLY A 57 -11.15 -2.02 10.01
N VAL A 58 -9.90 -2.23 9.60
CA VAL A 58 -9.49 -3.48 8.93
C VAL A 58 -9.70 -4.65 9.88
N ALA A 59 -10.56 -5.59 9.50
CA ALA A 59 -10.82 -6.77 10.30
C ALA A 59 -9.53 -7.62 10.44
N PRO A 60 -9.25 -8.21 11.62
CA PRO A 60 -8.02 -8.97 11.84
C PRO A 60 -7.80 -10.11 10.83
N GLU A 61 -8.85 -10.75 10.35
CA GLU A 61 -8.83 -11.78 9.31
C GLU A 61 -8.50 -11.25 7.91
N ASN A 62 -8.64 -9.94 7.70
CA ASN A 62 -8.29 -9.25 6.47
C ASN A 62 -6.88 -8.65 6.51
N LEU A 63 -6.15 -8.78 7.63
CA LEU A 63 -4.77 -8.33 7.79
C LEU A 63 -3.82 -9.52 7.88
N ALA A 64 -2.99 -9.73 6.88
CA ALA A 64 -1.97 -10.76 6.84
C ALA A 64 -0.57 -10.13 6.85
N ILE A 65 0.23 -10.45 7.86
CA ILE A 65 1.61 -9.98 7.98
C ILE A 65 2.54 -11.19 7.83
N TYR A 66 3.43 -11.14 6.84
CA TYR A 66 4.53 -12.09 6.65
C TYR A 66 5.81 -11.40 7.10
N TYR A 67 6.46 -11.98 8.10
CA TYR A 67 7.68 -11.43 8.67
C TYR A 67 8.92 -12.14 8.10
N GLY A 68 10.02 -11.39 7.88
CA GLY A 68 11.26 -11.87 7.30
C GLY A 68 11.66 -13.24 7.79
N PRO A 69 12.41 -13.41 8.90
CA PRO A 69 12.63 -14.72 9.51
C PRO A 69 11.34 -15.29 10.09
N LYS A 70 11.26 -16.61 10.19
CA LYS A 70 10.10 -17.26 10.81
C LYS A 70 9.95 -16.82 12.26
N GLU A 71 8.82 -16.21 12.59
CA GLU A 71 8.52 -15.74 13.93
C GLU A 71 7.05 -16.02 14.31
N ALA A 72 6.78 -16.19 15.61
CA ALA A 72 5.45 -16.45 16.11
C ALA A 72 4.57 -15.18 16.05
N GLY A 73 3.28 -15.34 15.80
CA GLY A 73 2.32 -14.23 15.76
C GLY A 73 2.10 -13.63 14.38
N TYR A 74 2.84 -14.07 13.36
CA TYR A 74 2.68 -13.65 11.97
C TYR A 74 2.03 -14.75 11.12
N ALA A 75 1.51 -14.37 9.96
CA ALA A 75 0.87 -15.27 9.00
C ALA A 75 1.86 -16.30 8.40
N GLY A 76 3.15 -15.95 8.38
CA GLY A 76 4.21 -16.80 7.91
C GLY A 76 5.54 -16.08 7.77
N GLU A 77 6.58 -16.82 7.43
CA GLU A 77 7.86 -16.30 7.04
C GLU A 77 7.77 -15.64 5.65
N ALA A 78 8.40 -14.49 5.46
CA ALA A 78 8.37 -13.77 4.18
C ALA A 78 9.47 -14.26 3.22
N THR A 79 9.60 -15.58 3.02
CA THR A 79 10.43 -16.10 1.93
C THR A 79 9.85 -15.75 0.57
N ARG A 80 10.69 -15.72 -0.48
CA ARG A 80 10.24 -15.49 -1.85
C ARG A 80 9.05 -16.38 -2.24
N ASP A 81 9.12 -17.66 -1.93
CA ASP A 81 8.07 -18.62 -2.27
C ASP A 81 6.76 -18.34 -1.52
N ASN A 82 6.84 -17.98 -0.23
CA ASN A 82 5.68 -17.63 0.58
C ASN A 82 5.05 -16.32 0.11
N VAL A 83 5.85 -15.31 -0.25
CA VAL A 83 5.35 -14.05 -0.82
C VAL A 83 4.63 -14.31 -2.15
N LEU A 84 5.22 -15.09 -3.06
CA LEU A 84 4.58 -15.45 -4.33
C LEU A 84 3.31 -16.28 -4.12
N ALA A 85 3.31 -17.21 -3.15
CA ALA A 85 2.11 -17.96 -2.79
C ALA A 85 1.00 -17.06 -2.21
N ALA A 86 1.36 -16.06 -1.42
CA ALA A 86 0.39 -15.06 -0.92
C ALA A 86 -0.16 -14.21 -2.06
N ILE A 87 0.68 -13.74 -2.99
CA ILE A 87 0.23 -13.00 -4.18
C ILE A 87 -0.71 -13.85 -5.05
N LYS A 88 -0.46 -15.15 -5.17
CA LYS A 88 -1.38 -16.06 -5.85
C LYS A 88 -2.75 -16.15 -5.16
N LYS A 89 -2.79 -16.09 -3.81
CA LYS A 89 -4.05 -15.97 -3.05
C LYS A 89 -4.73 -14.63 -3.34
N ILE A 90 -3.98 -13.53 -3.37
CA ILE A 90 -4.51 -12.21 -3.75
C ILE A 90 -5.13 -12.28 -5.14
N ALA A 91 -4.45 -12.87 -6.11
CA ALA A 91 -4.99 -13.04 -7.45
C ALA A 91 -6.30 -13.85 -7.49
N ALA A 92 -6.44 -14.86 -6.65
CA ALA A 92 -7.72 -15.58 -6.50
C ALA A 92 -8.80 -14.67 -5.90
N PHE A 93 -8.51 -13.96 -4.80
CA PHE A 93 -9.46 -13.01 -4.20
C PHE A 93 -9.91 -11.93 -5.18
N THR A 94 -8.99 -11.36 -5.98
CA THR A 94 -9.34 -10.34 -6.98
C THR A 94 -10.29 -10.86 -8.06
N ARG A 95 -10.29 -12.17 -8.36
CA ARG A 95 -11.23 -12.79 -9.29
C ARG A 95 -12.59 -13.07 -8.65
N ASP A 96 -12.58 -13.54 -7.41
CA ASP A 96 -13.79 -13.91 -6.68
C ASP A 96 -14.57 -12.67 -6.18
N SER A 97 -13.85 -11.61 -5.81
CA SER A 97 -14.39 -10.37 -5.26
C SER A 97 -13.69 -9.15 -5.88
N PRO A 98 -13.99 -8.82 -7.14
CA PRO A 98 -13.27 -7.77 -7.88
C PRO A 98 -13.52 -6.35 -7.37
N GLN A 99 -14.45 -6.16 -6.41
CA GLN A 99 -14.71 -4.87 -5.78
C GLN A 99 -13.88 -4.64 -4.51
N THR A 100 -13.30 -5.71 -3.95
CA THR A 100 -12.48 -5.65 -2.74
C THR A 100 -11.14 -4.99 -3.05
N ALA A 101 -10.78 -3.95 -2.30
CA ALA A 101 -9.48 -3.32 -2.43
C ALA A 101 -8.39 -4.12 -1.70
N HIS A 102 -7.26 -4.32 -2.37
CA HIS A 102 -6.10 -4.96 -1.78
C HIS A 102 -4.97 -3.94 -1.59
N TRP A 103 -4.46 -3.85 -0.37
CA TRP A 103 -3.30 -3.04 -0.01
C TRP A 103 -2.13 -3.96 0.28
N ILE A 104 -1.03 -3.79 -0.45
CA ILE A 104 0.16 -4.61 -0.32
C ILE A 104 1.33 -3.71 0.04
N ILE A 105 1.89 -3.92 1.23
CA ILE A 105 2.96 -3.09 1.79
C ILE A 105 4.24 -3.93 1.89
N PHE A 106 5.32 -3.44 1.32
CA PHE A 106 6.65 -4.04 1.41
C PHE A 106 7.55 -3.18 2.30
N ILE A 107 8.07 -3.78 3.37
CA ILE A 107 8.96 -3.15 4.35
C ILE A 107 10.29 -3.92 4.34
N GLY A 108 11.41 -3.23 4.48
CA GLY A 108 12.72 -3.86 4.59
C GLY A 108 13.77 -3.21 3.71
N HIS A 109 14.78 -3.99 3.35
CA HIS A 109 15.87 -3.54 2.52
C HIS A 109 15.71 -4.02 1.08
N ALA A 110 16.17 -3.21 0.14
CA ALA A 110 16.24 -3.58 -1.26
C ALA A 110 17.44 -2.92 -1.91
N HIS A 111 17.89 -3.49 -3.00
CA HIS A 111 18.99 -2.94 -3.80
C HIS A 111 18.67 -2.96 -5.28
N GLY A 112 19.28 -2.02 -6.01
CA GLY A 112 19.15 -1.97 -7.45
C GLY A 112 19.91 -3.12 -8.12
N ILE A 113 19.29 -3.73 -9.12
CA ILE A 113 19.93 -4.71 -10.01
C ILE A 113 19.81 -4.23 -11.45
N ARG A 114 20.51 -4.88 -12.38
CA ARG A 114 20.39 -4.54 -13.80
C ARG A 114 18.94 -4.76 -14.27
N GLY A 115 18.27 -3.67 -14.58
CA GLY A 115 16.90 -3.69 -15.12
C GLY A 115 15.78 -3.72 -14.07
N GLY A 116 16.10 -3.48 -12.78
CA GLY A 116 15.09 -3.47 -11.73
C GLY A 116 15.62 -3.28 -10.33
N ALA A 117 14.93 -3.82 -9.37
CA ALA A 117 15.37 -3.90 -7.98
C ALA A 117 14.99 -5.26 -7.37
N GLN A 118 15.60 -5.56 -6.24
CA GLN A 118 15.50 -6.83 -5.53
C GLN A 118 15.29 -6.57 -4.04
N LEU A 119 14.25 -7.18 -3.48
CA LEU A 119 13.94 -7.16 -2.05
C LEU A 119 14.73 -8.25 -1.34
N ASN A 120 15.37 -7.89 -0.23
CA ASN A 120 16.14 -8.81 0.59
C ASN A 120 15.21 -9.64 1.47
N LEU A 121 15.02 -10.90 1.13
CA LEU A 121 14.15 -11.84 1.84
C LEU A 121 14.94 -12.99 2.44
N PRO A 122 14.39 -13.74 3.40
CA PRO A 122 15.02 -14.99 3.85
C PRO A 122 15.23 -15.97 2.70
N GLY A 123 16.46 -16.41 2.49
CA GLY A 123 16.83 -17.30 1.40
C GLY A 123 17.01 -16.56 0.08
N ALA A 124 16.19 -16.85 -0.92
CA ALA A 124 16.25 -16.17 -2.21
C ALA A 124 15.50 -14.85 -2.20
N ASP A 125 16.09 -13.81 -2.74
CA ASP A 125 15.47 -12.50 -2.86
C ASP A 125 14.36 -12.46 -3.90
N LEU A 126 13.48 -11.45 -3.80
CA LEU A 126 12.36 -11.23 -4.69
C LEU A 126 12.59 -10.00 -5.58
N ASN A 127 12.69 -10.20 -6.87
CA ASN A 127 12.91 -9.12 -7.82
C ASN A 127 11.61 -8.53 -8.40
N SER A 128 11.73 -7.35 -9.02
CA SER A 128 10.59 -6.65 -9.60
C SER A 128 9.90 -7.43 -10.73
N MET A 129 10.61 -8.31 -11.45
CA MET A 129 10.02 -9.14 -12.51
C MET A 129 9.15 -10.27 -11.92
N ASP A 130 9.60 -10.88 -10.81
CA ASP A 130 8.81 -11.88 -10.08
C ASP A 130 7.46 -11.31 -9.67
N LEU A 131 7.48 -10.08 -9.08
CA LEU A 131 6.27 -9.37 -8.68
C LEU A 131 5.39 -9.02 -9.88
N THR A 132 5.98 -8.52 -10.96
CA THR A 132 5.23 -8.19 -12.19
C THR A 132 4.51 -9.41 -12.74
N THR A 133 5.19 -10.55 -12.78
CA THR A 133 4.60 -11.81 -13.26
C THR A 133 3.48 -12.28 -12.35
N ALA A 134 3.71 -12.31 -11.04
CA ALA A 134 2.72 -12.81 -10.08
C ALA A 134 1.48 -11.88 -9.98
N LEU A 135 1.67 -10.56 -9.91
CA LEU A 135 0.58 -9.58 -9.87
C LEU A 135 -0.14 -9.43 -11.23
N GLY A 136 0.47 -9.89 -12.32
CA GLY A 136 -0.19 -9.97 -13.63
C GLY A 136 -1.34 -10.97 -13.66
N GLU A 137 -1.42 -11.90 -12.71
CA GLU A 137 -2.52 -12.86 -12.58
C GLU A 137 -3.76 -12.28 -11.88
N CYS A 138 -3.65 -11.09 -11.26
CA CYS A 138 -4.76 -10.41 -10.61
C CYS A 138 -5.77 -9.91 -11.64
N ASN A 139 -7.04 -9.89 -11.25
CA ASN A 139 -8.09 -9.28 -12.07
C ASN A 139 -7.79 -7.78 -12.27
N PRO A 140 -7.65 -7.30 -13.51
CA PRO A 140 -7.32 -5.89 -13.77
C PRO A 140 -8.42 -4.90 -13.34
N ALA A 141 -9.64 -5.36 -13.08
CA ALA A 141 -10.73 -4.53 -12.58
C ALA A 141 -10.70 -4.37 -11.05
N ALA A 142 -9.92 -5.20 -10.33
CA ALA A 142 -9.85 -5.12 -8.88
C ALA A 142 -8.85 -4.04 -8.44
N PRO A 143 -9.23 -3.20 -7.44
CA PRO A 143 -8.34 -2.18 -6.90
C PRO A 143 -7.11 -2.81 -6.23
N LEU A 144 -5.92 -2.39 -6.65
CA LEU A 144 -4.66 -2.92 -6.13
C LEU A 144 -3.71 -1.78 -5.78
N ASN A 145 -3.43 -1.62 -4.49
CA ASN A 145 -2.62 -0.55 -3.94
C ASN A 145 -1.30 -1.13 -3.44
N LEU A 146 -0.18 -0.69 -4.02
CA LEU A 146 1.16 -1.19 -3.73
C LEU A 146 1.97 -0.10 -3.04
N ILE A 147 2.54 -0.38 -1.88
CA ILE A 147 3.37 0.56 -1.13
C ILE A 147 4.75 -0.08 -0.88
N PHE A 148 5.77 0.47 -1.51
CA PHE A 148 7.16 0.06 -1.37
C PHE A 148 7.89 1.07 -0.49
N THR A 149 8.12 0.70 0.77
CA THR A 149 8.66 1.62 1.78
C THR A 149 10.19 1.64 1.85
N HIS A 150 10.85 0.77 1.10
CA HIS A 150 12.29 0.53 1.16
C HIS A 150 13.11 1.37 0.17
N THR A 151 14.41 1.34 0.32
CA THR A 151 15.38 1.84 -0.66
C THR A 151 15.19 1.16 -2.03
N ALA A 152 15.71 1.75 -3.09
CA ALA A 152 15.59 1.21 -4.46
C ALA A 152 14.13 0.83 -4.85
N SER A 153 13.13 1.55 -4.33
CA SER A 153 11.72 1.26 -4.59
C SER A 153 11.21 1.78 -5.96
N ALA A 154 11.76 2.86 -6.47
CA ALA A 154 11.34 3.42 -7.77
C ALA A 154 11.37 2.44 -8.96
N PRO A 155 12.31 1.49 -9.09
CA PRO A 155 12.30 0.51 -10.17
C PRO A 155 11.07 -0.40 -10.21
N PHE A 156 10.26 -0.44 -9.15
CA PHE A 156 9.01 -1.20 -9.13
C PHE A 156 7.84 -0.44 -9.81
N LEU A 157 7.90 0.89 -9.95
CA LEU A 157 6.82 1.69 -10.54
C LEU A 157 6.48 1.22 -11.96
N ARG A 158 7.41 1.39 -12.89
CA ARG A 158 7.15 1.17 -14.31
C ARG A 158 6.68 -0.24 -14.66
N PRO A 159 7.30 -1.33 -14.16
CA PRO A 159 6.87 -2.68 -14.52
C PRO A 159 5.53 -3.08 -13.86
N LEU A 160 5.14 -2.43 -12.77
CA LEU A 160 3.91 -2.73 -12.04
C LEU A 160 2.76 -1.78 -12.38
N GLY A 161 3.04 -0.63 -13.04
CA GLY A 161 2.03 0.34 -13.46
C GLY A 161 1.02 -0.29 -14.42
N MET A 162 -0.26 -0.19 -14.09
CA MET A 162 -1.38 -0.49 -14.97
C MET A 162 -2.65 0.18 -14.44
N PRO A 163 -3.64 0.49 -15.31
CA PRO A 163 -4.89 1.09 -14.88
C PRO A 163 -5.56 0.29 -13.74
N GLY A 164 -6.06 0.99 -12.73
CA GLY A 164 -6.65 0.40 -11.53
C GLY A 164 -5.65 0.09 -10.41
N ARG A 165 -4.36 0.33 -10.61
CA ARG A 165 -3.32 0.26 -9.57
C ARG A 165 -2.91 1.62 -9.10
N VAL A 166 -2.70 1.73 -7.80
CA VAL A 166 -2.00 2.84 -7.17
C VAL A 166 -0.67 2.33 -6.65
N ILE A 167 0.43 3.03 -6.95
CA ILE A 167 1.77 2.63 -6.51
C ILE A 167 2.44 3.79 -5.78
N ILE A 168 2.85 3.54 -4.55
CA ILE A 168 3.63 4.47 -3.74
C ILE A 168 5.03 3.88 -3.53
N THR A 169 6.06 4.68 -3.76
CA THR A 169 7.46 4.32 -3.49
C THR A 169 8.12 5.35 -2.57
N ALA A 170 8.99 4.88 -1.68
CA ALA A 170 9.74 5.73 -0.77
C ALA A 170 10.82 6.56 -1.47
N THR A 171 11.35 6.05 -2.60
CA THR A 171 12.49 6.68 -3.28
C THR A 171 12.22 6.90 -4.76
N ALA A 172 12.86 7.92 -5.34
CA ALA A 172 12.93 8.17 -6.77
C ALA A 172 14.09 7.37 -7.43
N PRO A 173 14.13 7.27 -8.78
CA PRO A 173 15.26 6.65 -9.48
C PRO A 173 16.60 7.31 -9.12
N GLY A 174 17.63 6.50 -8.85
CA GLY A 174 18.93 6.98 -8.38
C GLY A 174 18.94 7.45 -6.93
N GLY A 175 17.86 7.17 -6.18
CA GLY A 175 17.75 7.44 -4.75
C GLY A 175 18.60 6.51 -3.90
N MET A 176 18.50 6.72 -2.59
CA MET A 176 19.37 6.20 -1.53
C MET A 176 19.71 4.72 -1.60
N GLU A 177 20.92 4.42 -1.20
CA GLU A 177 21.40 3.07 -0.84
C GLU A 177 21.21 2.77 0.66
N ASN A 178 20.91 3.79 1.47
CA ASN A 178 20.71 3.69 2.91
C ASN A 178 19.22 3.52 3.23
N GLU A 179 18.92 3.23 4.49
CA GLU A 179 17.56 3.08 4.98
C GLU A 179 16.68 4.29 4.77
N THR A 180 15.38 4.03 4.73
CA THR A 180 14.35 5.06 4.56
C THR A 180 13.60 5.29 5.87
N GLU A 181 13.22 6.53 6.14
CA GLU A 181 12.28 6.91 7.20
C GLU A 181 10.82 6.56 6.86
N PHE A 182 10.58 6.18 5.61
CA PHE A 182 9.25 5.98 5.05
C PHE A 182 8.40 4.94 5.80
N PRO A 183 8.92 3.76 6.23
CA PRO A 183 8.11 2.77 6.93
C PRO A 183 7.49 3.29 8.22
N ALA A 184 8.31 3.92 9.07
CA ALA A 184 7.85 4.50 10.33
C ALA A 184 6.94 5.73 10.10
N ALA A 185 7.26 6.56 9.10
CA ALA A 185 6.42 7.68 8.70
C ALA A 185 5.05 7.25 8.16
N LEU A 186 4.98 6.13 7.42
CA LEU A 186 3.73 5.53 6.97
C LEU A 186 2.87 5.05 8.15
N ALA A 187 3.48 4.37 9.12
CA ALA A 187 2.80 3.94 10.33
C ALA A 187 2.21 5.11 11.12
N ASP A 188 2.99 6.18 11.27
CA ASP A 188 2.54 7.43 11.90
C ASP A 188 1.42 8.11 11.09
N ALA A 189 1.49 8.10 9.77
CA ALA A 189 0.45 8.68 8.90
C ALA A 189 -0.88 7.92 9.03
N ILE A 190 -0.84 6.61 8.96
CA ILE A 190 -2.03 5.74 9.08
C ILE A 190 -2.68 5.92 10.46
N SER A 191 -1.89 6.14 11.51
CA SER A 191 -2.38 6.28 12.88
C SER A 191 -2.87 7.70 13.22
N ALA A 192 -2.50 8.72 12.44
CA ALA A 192 -2.74 10.11 12.78
C ALA A 192 -4.07 10.66 12.28
N PRO A 193 -4.88 11.30 13.13
CA PRO A 193 -6.15 11.93 12.73
C PRO A 193 -5.98 12.99 11.63
N THR A 194 -4.88 13.73 11.66
CA THR A 194 -4.56 14.79 10.70
C THR A 194 -4.28 14.29 9.28
N ALA A 195 -4.20 12.98 9.07
CA ALA A 195 -3.96 12.42 7.74
C ALA A 195 -5.22 12.48 6.85
N ASP A 196 -6.43 12.43 7.42
CA ASP A 196 -7.68 12.79 6.74
C ASP A 196 -7.74 14.32 6.62
N ALA A 197 -7.11 14.85 5.59
CA ALA A 197 -6.89 16.29 5.43
C ALA A 197 -8.17 17.02 4.98
N ASN A 198 -9.01 16.35 4.20
CA ASN A 198 -10.27 16.90 3.69
C ASN A 198 -11.43 16.69 4.67
N LYS A 199 -11.23 15.88 5.73
CA LYS A 199 -12.20 15.55 6.81
C LYS A 199 -13.48 14.90 6.28
N ASP A 200 -13.38 14.08 5.26
CA ASP A 200 -14.54 13.36 4.71
C ASP A 200 -14.82 12.02 5.42
N GLY A 201 -13.98 11.66 6.39
CA GLY A 201 -14.08 10.43 7.18
C GLY A 201 -13.52 9.21 6.46
N LYS A 202 -12.67 9.44 5.47
CA LYS A 202 -11.90 8.43 4.76
C LYS A 202 -10.40 8.76 4.88
N LEU A 203 -9.59 7.80 4.55
CA LEU A 203 -8.16 8.01 4.38
C LEU A 203 -7.77 7.43 3.03
N ASP A 204 -7.65 8.28 2.03
CA ASP A 204 -7.34 7.85 0.67
C ASP A 204 -5.84 7.71 0.40
N ALA A 205 -5.50 7.08 -0.73
CA ALA A 205 -4.10 6.83 -1.09
C ALA A 205 -3.31 8.13 -1.33
N THR A 206 -3.96 9.20 -1.79
CA THR A 206 -3.32 10.52 -1.94
C THR A 206 -2.98 11.10 -0.58
N GLU A 207 -3.92 11.03 0.37
CA GLU A 207 -3.72 11.51 1.74
C GLU A 207 -2.67 10.69 2.47
N ILE A 208 -2.70 9.34 2.34
CA ILE A 208 -1.65 8.46 2.87
C ILE A 208 -0.27 8.90 2.34
N PHE A 209 -0.15 9.10 1.02
CA PHE A 209 1.10 9.52 0.41
C PHE A 209 1.58 10.88 0.93
N LEU A 210 0.70 11.90 0.92
CA LEU A 210 1.07 13.26 1.33
C LEU A 210 1.40 13.33 2.83
N ALA A 211 0.59 12.69 3.67
CA ALA A 211 0.83 12.65 5.11
C ALA A 211 2.11 11.88 5.48
N THR A 212 2.41 10.78 4.78
CA THR A 212 3.67 10.05 4.98
C THR A 212 4.86 10.89 4.57
N ARG A 213 4.81 11.51 3.41
CA ARG A 213 5.88 12.38 2.90
C ARG A 213 6.16 13.57 3.83
N GLU A 214 5.13 14.20 4.37
CA GLU A 214 5.29 15.28 5.34
C GLU A 214 6.04 14.81 6.59
N ARG A 215 5.72 13.61 7.09
CA ARG A 215 6.40 13.03 8.26
C ARG A 215 7.85 12.66 7.97
N VAL A 216 8.13 12.11 6.80
CA VAL A 216 9.53 11.90 6.35
C VAL A 216 10.29 13.22 6.40
N LEU A 217 9.76 14.28 5.79
CA LEU A 217 10.40 15.61 5.83
C LEU A 217 10.58 16.13 7.25
N GLY A 218 9.58 15.92 8.12
CA GLY A 218 9.64 16.30 9.53
C GLY A 218 10.77 15.60 10.29
N ARG A 219 10.99 14.30 10.05
CA ARG A 219 12.07 13.51 10.67
C ARG A 219 13.45 14.02 10.25
N TYR A 220 13.68 14.19 8.95
CA TYR A 220 14.94 14.77 8.45
C TYR A 220 15.21 16.16 9.01
N ASN A 221 14.18 17.01 9.11
CA ASN A 221 14.32 18.36 9.66
C ASN A 221 14.64 18.35 11.16
N ALA A 222 14.03 17.45 11.94
CA ALA A 222 14.29 17.30 13.37
C ALA A 222 15.75 16.93 13.66
N GLU A 223 16.33 16.10 12.81
CA GLU A 223 17.73 15.66 12.89
C GLU A 223 18.71 16.60 12.15
N LYS A 224 18.19 17.66 11.51
CA LYS A 224 18.98 18.61 10.70
C LYS A 224 19.75 17.92 9.57
N LEU A 225 19.18 16.87 9.00
CA LEU A 225 19.73 16.12 7.89
C LEU A 225 19.20 16.65 6.55
N ILE A 226 19.99 16.42 5.49
CA ILE A 226 19.55 16.71 4.13
C ILE A 226 18.57 15.61 3.69
N VAL A 227 17.38 16.01 3.25
CA VAL A 227 16.37 15.08 2.75
C VAL A 227 16.91 14.37 1.50
N ARG A 228 16.99 13.07 1.57
CA ARG A 228 17.43 12.20 0.47
C ARG A 228 16.31 11.30 -0.07
N GLU A 229 15.26 11.11 0.72
CA GLU A 229 14.08 10.37 0.28
C GLU A 229 13.20 11.24 -0.62
N ALA A 230 12.86 10.71 -1.76
CA ALA A 230 12.02 11.37 -2.74
C ALA A 230 10.87 10.42 -3.12
N ALA A 231 9.88 10.33 -2.22
CA ALA A 231 8.73 9.47 -2.43
C ALA A 231 7.93 9.85 -3.67
N LEU A 232 7.42 8.84 -4.38
CA LEU A 232 6.63 9.02 -5.60
C LEU A 232 5.27 8.35 -5.47
N LEU A 233 4.24 8.97 -6.05
CA LEU A 233 2.91 8.41 -6.25
C LEU A 233 2.64 8.26 -7.74
N ASP A 234 2.31 7.06 -8.19
CA ASP A 234 1.65 6.73 -9.45
C ASP A 234 0.21 6.36 -9.08
N GLY A 235 -0.70 7.28 -9.30
CA GLY A 235 -2.11 7.14 -8.88
C GLY A 235 -3.00 6.62 -9.99
N ASP A 236 -2.67 6.86 -11.24
CA ASP A 236 -3.47 6.46 -12.41
C ASP A 236 -2.96 5.18 -13.08
N GLY A 237 -1.83 4.66 -12.62
CA GLY A 237 -1.25 3.39 -13.08
C GLY A 237 -0.51 3.52 -14.41
N ASP A 238 -0.03 4.71 -14.79
CA ASP A 238 0.73 4.91 -16.05
C ASP A 238 2.21 4.48 -15.92
N GLY A 239 2.64 4.08 -14.73
CA GLY A 239 4.01 3.69 -14.39
C GLY A 239 4.97 4.85 -14.19
N ARG A 240 4.45 6.07 -13.99
CA ARG A 240 5.20 7.30 -13.79
C ARG A 240 4.81 7.95 -12.47
N GLY A 241 5.60 7.69 -11.44
CA GLY A 241 5.37 8.31 -10.15
C GLY A 241 5.88 9.75 -10.10
N THR A 242 5.19 10.58 -9.34
CA THR A 242 5.56 11.98 -9.09
C THR A 242 5.63 12.30 -7.60
N GLN A 243 6.51 13.25 -7.23
CA GLN A 243 6.57 13.75 -5.84
C GLN A 243 5.43 14.72 -5.52
N ARG A 244 4.84 15.32 -6.54
CA ARG A 244 3.70 16.22 -6.44
C ARG A 244 2.64 15.66 -7.38
N PRO A 245 1.69 14.89 -6.87
CA PRO A 245 0.69 14.24 -7.70
C PRO A 245 -0.01 15.27 -8.59
N ALA A 246 -0.03 14.99 -9.89
CA ALA A 246 -0.86 15.74 -10.83
C ALA A 246 -2.35 15.44 -10.53
N GLU A 247 -3.25 16.23 -11.09
CA GLU A 247 -4.69 16.07 -10.87
C GLU A 247 -5.17 14.67 -11.25
N ALA A 248 -4.64 14.06 -12.31
CA ALA A 248 -4.98 12.71 -12.75
C ALA A 248 -4.58 11.67 -11.69
N ASP A 249 -3.32 11.70 -11.22
CA ASP A 249 -2.83 10.83 -10.17
C ASP A 249 -3.63 10.98 -8.88
N ALA A 250 -3.80 12.23 -8.41
CA ALA A 250 -4.52 12.52 -7.17
C ALA A 250 -5.98 12.05 -7.25
N THR A 251 -6.67 12.34 -8.36
CA THR A 251 -8.07 11.94 -8.57
C THR A 251 -8.24 10.42 -8.65
N ALA A 252 -7.30 9.71 -9.27
CA ALA A 252 -7.36 8.27 -9.38
C ALA A 252 -7.04 7.60 -8.03
N ALA A 253 -5.99 8.06 -7.34
CA ALA A 253 -5.58 7.54 -6.04
C ALA A 253 -6.64 7.81 -4.94
N ALA A 254 -7.34 8.94 -4.99
CA ALA A 254 -8.42 9.26 -4.04
C ALA A 254 -9.63 8.31 -4.11
N LYS A 255 -9.73 7.48 -5.14
CA LYS A 255 -10.75 6.42 -5.23
C LYS A 255 -10.40 5.18 -4.40
N GLN A 256 -9.18 5.08 -3.95
CA GLN A 256 -8.64 3.99 -3.13
C GLN A 256 -8.50 4.49 -1.70
N PHE A 257 -9.37 4.06 -0.81
CA PHE A 257 -9.44 4.60 0.56
C PHE A 257 -9.84 3.54 1.58
N PHE A 258 -9.52 3.82 2.83
CA PHE A 258 -10.09 3.19 4.00
C PHE A 258 -11.18 4.10 4.58
N THR A 259 -12.25 3.51 5.11
CA THR A 259 -13.25 4.26 5.88
C THR A 259 -12.81 4.34 7.33
N LEU A 260 -12.82 5.53 7.91
CA LEU A 260 -12.44 5.71 9.32
C LEU A 260 -13.51 5.14 10.25
N THR A 261 -13.09 4.44 11.30
CA THR A 261 -13.97 4.01 12.39
C THR A 261 -14.53 5.21 13.15
N ALA A 262 -15.55 4.99 13.98
CA ALA A 262 -16.07 6.05 14.87
C ALA A 262 -14.99 6.58 15.82
N GLU A 263 -14.10 5.71 16.32
CA GLU A 263 -12.94 6.11 17.13
C GLU A 263 -11.91 6.88 16.30
N GLY A 264 -11.67 6.47 15.05
CA GLY A 264 -10.76 7.14 14.12
C GLY A 264 -11.17 8.56 13.73
N LYS A 265 -12.47 8.90 13.88
CA LYS A 265 -13.03 10.23 13.60
C LYS A 265 -13.00 11.18 14.80
N ASN A 266 -12.91 10.66 16.03
CA ASN A 266 -13.13 11.41 17.27
C ASN A 266 -11.85 11.84 18.00
N ILE A 267 -10.73 11.88 17.34
CA ILE A 267 -9.49 12.40 17.95
C ILE A 267 -9.32 13.86 17.50
N GLU A 268 -9.95 14.77 18.25
CA GLU A 268 -9.64 16.20 18.26
C GLU A 268 -8.35 16.48 19.02
#